data_e52daeb462d7fa3f6418eb6605095c09
#
_entry.id   e52daeb462d7fa3f6418eb6605095c09
#
_cell.length_a   1.000
_cell.length_b   1.000
_cell.length_c   1.000
_cell.angle_alpha   90.00
_cell.angle_beta   90.00
_cell.angle_gamma   90.00
#
_symmetry.space_group_name_H-M   'P 1'
#
loop_
_entity.id
_entity.type
_entity.pdbx_description
1 polymer ?
#
loop_
_entity_poly.entity_id
_entity_poly.type
_entity_poly.pdbx_seq_one_letter_code
_entity_poly.pdbx_strand_id
1 'polypeptide(L)'
;MSENTIIQNDKKHVWHHLTQHKAFESSDPLVVSKGKGMYVTDTKGDEYLDATSGGVWTVNLGYGRDEMVDTVSNQLSKIPYFAGAVGNEPAAQYAKELTSIMPGLDRVYYSNSGSEANEKGYKMVRQIAHFHNEGKKHKIIYRDRDYHGTTIGAMSSSGQIQRTKQYGPFAPGFVEMPNCCCYRCPFGKKYGECNIECAHALEDVIQ
;
A
#
# COMPACT_ATOMS: atom_id res chain seq x y z
N MET A 1 3.85 -30.44 12.21
CA MET A 1 4.29 -29.67 13.40
C MET A 1 3.10 -29.54 14.33
N SER A 2 3.33 -29.60 15.65
CA SER A 2 2.24 -29.33 16.60
C SER A 2 1.87 -27.84 16.55
N GLU A 3 0.63 -27.50 16.90
CA GLU A 3 0.13 -26.12 17.04
C GLU A 3 1.04 -25.25 17.89
N ASN A 4 1.40 -25.73 19.07
CA ASN A 4 2.31 -25.02 20.00
C ASN A 4 3.67 -24.72 19.33
N THR A 5 4.20 -25.63 18.50
CA THR A 5 5.45 -25.40 17.76
C THR A 5 5.32 -24.26 16.77
N ILE A 6 4.17 -24.15 16.07
CA ILE A 6 3.93 -23.08 15.09
C ILE A 6 3.86 -21.73 15.79
N ILE A 7 3.11 -21.61 16.88
CA ILE A 7 2.98 -20.37 17.66
C ILE A 7 4.33 -19.93 18.24
N GLN A 8 5.13 -20.88 18.76
CA GLN A 8 6.48 -20.58 19.28
C GLN A 8 7.44 -20.14 18.17
N ASN A 9 7.36 -20.75 17.00
CA ASN A 9 8.17 -20.33 15.85
C ASN A 9 7.79 -18.92 15.39
N ASP A 10 6.50 -18.61 15.34
CA ASP A 10 6.00 -17.26 14.99
C ASP A 10 6.54 -16.22 15.98
N LYS A 11 6.32 -16.41 17.29
CA LYS A 11 6.81 -15.51 18.34
C LYS A 11 8.31 -15.26 18.28
N LYS A 12 9.09 -16.30 17.95
CA LYS A 12 10.56 -16.25 18.01
C LYS A 12 11.20 -15.72 16.73
N HIS A 13 10.58 -16.00 15.55
CA HIS A 13 11.25 -15.82 14.28
C HIS A 13 10.54 -14.84 13.32
N VAL A 14 9.31 -14.44 13.59
CA VAL A 14 8.56 -13.53 12.74
C VAL A 14 8.52 -12.13 13.35
N TRP A 15 8.89 -11.13 12.55
CA TRP A 15 8.70 -9.73 12.92
C TRP A 15 7.43 -9.21 12.26
N HIS A 16 6.36 -9.12 13.04
CA HIS A 16 5.06 -8.68 12.56
C HIS A 16 5.05 -7.18 12.25
N HIS A 17 4.47 -6.84 11.09
CA HIS A 17 4.32 -5.47 10.65
C HIS A 17 3.41 -4.67 11.59
N LEU A 18 3.80 -3.43 11.94
CA LEU A 18 3.02 -2.50 12.80
C LEU A 18 2.57 -3.10 14.15
N THR A 19 3.32 -4.01 14.71
CA THR A 19 2.97 -4.72 15.94
C THR A 19 3.96 -4.43 17.05
N GLN A 20 3.42 -4.18 18.25
CA GLN A 20 4.20 -4.11 19.50
C GLN A 20 4.53 -5.53 19.97
N HIS A 21 5.68 -6.07 19.60
CA HIS A 21 6.08 -7.45 19.90
C HIS A 21 6.14 -7.76 21.39
N LYS A 22 6.33 -6.76 22.23
CA LYS A 22 6.26 -6.93 23.71
C LYS A 22 4.93 -7.52 24.18
N ALA A 23 3.83 -7.32 23.44
CA ALA A 23 2.55 -7.93 23.75
C ALA A 23 2.60 -9.46 23.70
N PHE A 24 3.47 -10.05 22.85
CA PHE A 24 3.64 -11.50 22.72
C PHE A 24 4.46 -12.15 23.85
N GLU A 25 5.01 -11.37 24.77
CA GLU A 25 5.59 -11.90 26.01
C GLU A 25 4.52 -12.47 26.96
N SER A 26 3.31 -11.88 26.94
CA SER A 26 2.19 -12.25 27.83
C SER A 26 0.99 -12.88 27.11
N SER A 27 0.98 -12.88 25.76
CA SER A 27 -0.10 -13.46 24.96
C SER A 27 0.46 -14.15 23.72
N ASP A 28 -0.32 -15.05 23.14
CA ASP A 28 0.01 -15.66 21.86
C ASP A 28 -0.53 -14.83 20.69
N PRO A 29 0.21 -14.73 19.57
CA PRO A 29 -0.32 -14.17 18.35
C PRO A 29 -1.45 -15.04 17.78
N LEU A 30 -2.40 -14.42 17.10
CA LEU A 30 -3.33 -15.16 16.25
C LEU A 30 -2.58 -15.65 15.01
N VAL A 31 -2.47 -16.97 14.86
CA VAL A 31 -1.82 -17.59 13.70
C VAL A 31 -2.89 -18.23 12.82
N VAL A 32 -3.20 -17.60 11.70
CA VAL A 32 -4.18 -18.08 10.72
C VAL A 32 -3.57 -19.23 9.92
N SER A 33 -4.31 -20.32 9.78
CA SER A 33 -3.88 -21.56 9.08
C SER A 33 -4.56 -21.77 7.73
N LYS A 34 -5.82 -21.34 7.58
CA LYS A 34 -6.61 -21.49 6.34
C LYS A 34 -7.70 -20.44 6.25
N GLY A 35 -8.27 -20.29 5.07
CA GLY A 35 -9.42 -19.43 4.85
C GLY A 35 -10.37 -19.99 3.78
N LYS A 36 -11.67 -19.68 3.87
CA LYS A 36 -12.68 -19.99 2.87
C LYS A 36 -13.75 -18.89 2.84
N GLY A 37 -14.05 -18.37 1.66
CA GLY A 37 -14.99 -17.26 1.51
C GLY A 37 -14.53 -16.04 2.34
N MET A 38 -15.31 -15.63 3.32
CA MET A 38 -15.00 -14.50 4.21
C MET A 38 -14.47 -14.94 5.59
N TYR A 39 -14.22 -16.23 5.79
CA TYR A 39 -13.80 -16.75 7.08
C TYR A 39 -12.38 -17.25 7.05
N VAL A 40 -11.68 -17.05 8.16
CA VAL A 40 -10.35 -17.60 8.42
C VAL A 40 -10.40 -18.51 9.63
N THR A 41 -9.56 -19.54 9.66
CA THR A 41 -9.42 -20.45 10.78
C THR A 41 -7.99 -20.36 11.30
N ASP A 42 -7.83 -20.27 12.60
CA ASP A 42 -6.52 -20.25 13.22
C ASP A 42 -5.93 -21.67 13.39
N THR A 43 -4.74 -21.74 13.97
CA THR A 43 -4.06 -23.02 14.24
C THR A 43 -4.76 -23.86 15.34
N LYS A 44 -5.66 -23.26 16.14
CA LYS A 44 -6.46 -23.95 17.17
C LYS A 44 -7.74 -24.55 16.61
N GLY A 45 -8.11 -24.15 15.38
CA GLY A 45 -9.35 -24.55 14.74
C GLY A 45 -10.51 -23.58 14.95
N ASP A 46 -10.26 -22.46 15.64
CA ASP A 46 -11.27 -21.42 15.85
C ASP A 46 -11.49 -20.63 14.57
N GLU A 47 -12.75 -20.36 14.25
CA GLU A 47 -13.16 -19.66 13.03
C GLU A 47 -13.51 -18.19 13.33
N TYR A 48 -13.05 -17.30 12.46
CA TYR A 48 -13.26 -15.86 12.54
C TYR A 48 -13.80 -15.30 11.22
N LEU A 49 -14.76 -14.40 11.29
CA LEU A 49 -15.14 -13.56 10.15
C LEU A 49 -14.03 -12.53 9.88
N ASP A 50 -13.42 -12.59 8.70
CA ASP A 50 -12.45 -11.57 8.28
C ASP A 50 -13.16 -10.36 7.66
N ALA A 51 -13.53 -9.40 8.51
CA ALA A 51 -14.12 -8.13 8.09
C ALA A 51 -13.11 -7.12 7.51
N THR A 52 -11.83 -7.49 7.46
CA THR A 52 -10.74 -6.61 7.01
C THR A 52 -10.09 -7.06 5.70
N SER A 53 -10.59 -8.14 5.10
CA SER A 53 -10.11 -8.64 3.80
C SER A 53 -8.59 -8.90 3.79
N GLY A 54 -8.15 -9.84 4.63
CA GLY A 54 -6.73 -10.17 4.79
C GLY A 54 -5.95 -9.20 5.70
N GLY A 55 -6.65 -8.47 6.55
CA GLY A 55 -6.08 -7.50 7.49
C GLY A 55 -5.81 -6.12 6.89
N VAL A 56 -5.67 -6.00 5.58
CA VAL A 56 -5.32 -4.74 4.88
C VAL A 56 -6.02 -4.59 3.51
N TRP A 57 -7.25 -5.06 3.41
CA TRP A 57 -8.13 -4.92 2.22
C TRP A 57 -7.58 -5.55 0.93
N THR A 58 -6.89 -6.67 1.04
CA THR A 58 -6.19 -7.31 -0.09
C THR A 58 -6.86 -8.56 -0.63
N VAL A 59 -7.81 -9.15 0.10
CA VAL A 59 -8.50 -10.41 -0.27
C VAL A 59 -9.97 -10.15 -0.61
N ASN A 60 -10.21 -9.21 -1.53
CA ASN A 60 -11.56 -8.72 -1.86
C ASN A 60 -12.48 -9.78 -2.50
N LEU A 61 -11.90 -10.81 -3.11
CA LEU A 61 -12.65 -11.92 -3.72
C LEU A 61 -12.92 -13.07 -2.74
N GLY A 62 -12.41 -12.98 -1.52
CA GLY A 62 -12.48 -14.05 -0.53
C GLY A 62 -11.39 -15.12 -0.70
N TYR A 63 -11.33 -15.99 0.29
CA TYR A 63 -10.36 -17.08 0.39
C TYR A 63 -10.82 -18.34 -0.36
N GLY A 64 -9.87 -19.19 -0.75
CA GLY A 64 -10.13 -20.51 -1.29
C GLY A 64 -10.89 -20.49 -2.63
N ARG A 65 -10.48 -19.60 -3.53
CA ARG A 65 -11.05 -19.48 -4.88
C ARG A 65 -10.30 -20.42 -5.82
N ASP A 66 -10.94 -21.50 -6.20
CA ASP A 66 -10.33 -22.56 -7.03
C ASP A 66 -9.89 -22.01 -8.40
N GLU A 67 -10.69 -21.13 -9.01
CA GLU A 67 -10.34 -20.52 -10.31
C GLU A 67 -9.02 -19.72 -10.27
N MET A 68 -8.71 -19.08 -9.13
CA MET A 68 -7.45 -18.37 -8.94
C MET A 68 -6.30 -19.34 -8.74
N VAL A 69 -6.51 -20.40 -7.95
CA VAL A 69 -5.50 -21.44 -7.71
C VAL A 69 -5.13 -22.13 -9.03
N ASP A 70 -6.11 -22.52 -9.82
CA ASP A 70 -5.91 -23.17 -11.12
C ASP A 70 -5.18 -22.24 -12.10
N THR A 71 -5.58 -20.97 -12.17
CA THR A 71 -4.95 -19.98 -13.05
C THR A 71 -3.47 -19.79 -12.70
N VAL A 72 -3.15 -19.61 -11.40
CA VAL A 72 -1.77 -19.44 -10.94
C VAL A 72 -0.96 -20.72 -11.19
N SER A 73 -1.50 -21.89 -10.86
CA SER A 73 -0.85 -23.20 -11.06
C SER A 73 -0.52 -23.44 -12.55
N ASN A 74 -1.48 -23.18 -13.42
CA ASN A 74 -1.31 -23.31 -14.86
C ASN A 74 -0.24 -22.37 -15.40
N GLN A 75 -0.20 -21.11 -14.91
CA GLN A 75 0.81 -20.14 -15.34
C GLN A 75 2.21 -20.53 -14.84
N LEU A 76 2.33 -20.96 -13.59
CA LEU A 76 3.61 -21.42 -13.03
C LEU A 76 4.17 -22.64 -13.78
N SER A 77 3.29 -23.53 -14.26
CA SER A 77 3.68 -24.68 -15.07
C SER A 77 4.22 -24.29 -16.45
N LYS A 78 3.76 -23.15 -17.00
CA LYS A 78 4.26 -22.64 -18.29
C LYS A 78 5.58 -21.89 -18.13
N ILE A 79 5.56 -20.85 -17.30
CA ILE A 79 6.71 -20.00 -16.99
C ILE A 79 6.45 -19.20 -15.70
N PRO A 80 7.24 -19.40 -14.65
CA PRO A 80 7.05 -18.68 -13.39
C PRO A 80 7.55 -17.24 -13.44
N TYR A 81 8.59 -16.96 -14.23
CA TYR A 81 9.21 -15.65 -14.31
C TYR A 81 10.01 -15.47 -15.59
N PHE A 82 10.01 -14.24 -16.11
CA PHE A 82 10.99 -13.76 -17.09
C PHE A 82 11.29 -12.27 -16.84
N ALA A 83 12.51 -11.83 -17.11
CA ALA A 83 12.96 -10.46 -16.82
C ALA A 83 12.10 -9.40 -17.52
N GLY A 84 11.78 -8.31 -16.82
CA GLY A 84 10.86 -7.26 -17.28
C GLY A 84 11.30 -6.44 -18.51
N ALA A 85 12.52 -6.66 -19.02
CA ALA A 85 12.97 -6.10 -20.31
C ALA A 85 12.39 -6.85 -21.51
N VAL A 86 11.85 -8.06 -21.28
CA VAL A 86 11.20 -8.90 -22.29
C VAL A 86 9.71 -9.03 -21.93
N GLY A 87 8.84 -8.91 -22.92
CA GLY A 87 7.42 -9.06 -22.72
C GLY A 87 7.01 -10.50 -22.35
N ASN A 88 5.91 -10.65 -21.65
CA ASN A 88 5.25 -11.93 -21.42
C ASN A 88 3.73 -11.80 -21.66
N GLU A 89 3.12 -12.92 -22.00
CA GLU A 89 1.72 -12.95 -22.42
C GLU A 89 0.73 -12.46 -21.35
N PRO A 90 0.78 -12.93 -20.09
CA PRO A 90 -0.16 -12.46 -19.06
C PRO A 90 -0.06 -10.95 -18.78
N ALA A 91 1.15 -10.40 -18.72
CA ALA A 91 1.34 -8.97 -18.51
C ALA A 91 0.78 -8.14 -19.67
N ALA A 92 0.98 -8.57 -20.91
CA ALA A 92 0.47 -7.86 -22.09
C ALA A 92 -1.07 -7.89 -22.13
N GLN A 93 -1.68 -9.04 -21.88
CA GLN A 93 -3.14 -9.18 -21.82
C GLN A 93 -3.75 -8.34 -20.70
N TYR A 94 -3.20 -8.43 -19.49
CA TYR A 94 -3.68 -7.66 -18.35
C TYR A 94 -3.51 -6.15 -18.55
N ALA A 95 -2.39 -5.71 -19.13
CA ALA A 95 -2.21 -4.29 -19.46
C ALA A 95 -3.29 -3.78 -20.42
N LYS A 96 -3.64 -4.56 -21.43
CA LYS A 96 -4.72 -4.22 -22.39
C LYS A 96 -6.06 -4.08 -21.67
N GLU A 97 -6.44 -5.06 -20.81
CA GLU A 97 -7.68 -4.99 -20.05
C GLU A 97 -7.70 -3.78 -19.12
N LEU A 98 -6.62 -3.55 -18.38
CA LEU A 98 -6.54 -2.45 -17.42
C LEU A 98 -6.64 -1.08 -18.11
N THR A 99 -5.93 -0.88 -19.22
CA THR A 99 -6.00 0.39 -19.97
C THR A 99 -7.35 0.62 -20.64
N SER A 100 -8.09 -0.44 -20.97
CA SER A 100 -9.44 -0.32 -21.55
C SER A 100 -10.46 0.31 -20.58
N ILE A 101 -10.24 0.18 -19.28
CA ILE A 101 -11.11 0.76 -18.24
C ILE A 101 -10.54 2.03 -17.60
N MET A 102 -9.39 2.51 -18.07
CA MET A 102 -8.69 3.70 -17.58
C MET A 102 -8.44 4.70 -18.72
N PRO A 103 -9.45 5.45 -19.15
CA PRO A 103 -9.31 6.38 -20.29
C PRO A 103 -8.19 7.40 -20.08
N GLY A 104 -7.35 7.58 -21.11
CA GLY A 104 -6.20 8.50 -21.06
C GLY A 104 -4.93 7.95 -20.43
N LEU A 105 -4.94 6.68 -19.98
CA LEU A 105 -3.77 5.98 -19.49
C LEU A 105 -3.47 4.77 -20.40
N ASP A 106 -2.50 4.92 -21.27
CA ASP A 106 -2.25 3.97 -22.38
C ASP A 106 -1.20 2.90 -22.07
N ARG A 107 -0.53 2.99 -20.90
CA ARG A 107 0.57 2.11 -20.54
C ARG A 107 0.57 1.74 -19.08
N VAL A 108 0.97 0.51 -18.75
CA VAL A 108 1.09 -0.02 -17.40
C VAL A 108 2.57 -0.26 -17.07
N TYR A 109 2.98 0.18 -15.88
CA TYR A 109 4.29 -0.12 -15.32
C TYR A 109 4.11 -0.91 -14.03
N TYR A 110 4.30 -2.22 -14.10
CA TYR A 110 4.08 -3.14 -12.99
C TYR A 110 5.08 -2.96 -11.85
N SER A 111 4.61 -3.16 -10.63
CA SER A 111 5.39 -3.14 -9.39
C SER A 111 4.93 -4.26 -8.47
N ASN A 112 5.76 -4.67 -7.50
CA ASN A 112 5.42 -5.71 -6.54
C ASN A 112 4.66 -5.17 -5.32
N SER A 113 4.66 -3.86 -5.11
CA SER A 113 3.97 -3.21 -3.98
C SER A 113 3.55 -1.78 -4.32
N GLY A 114 2.64 -1.22 -3.51
CA GLY A 114 2.25 0.19 -3.59
C GLY A 114 3.42 1.14 -3.31
N SER A 115 4.34 0.78 -2.40
CA SER A 115 5.57 1.55 -2.15
C SER A 115 6.42 1.67 -3.40
N GLU A 116 6.68 0.56 -4.10
CA GLU A 116 7.43 0.56 -5.35
C GLU A 116 6.72 1.32 -6.47
N ALA A 117 5.40 1.23 -6.54
CA ALA A 117 4.61 2.00 -7.52
C ALA A 117 4.78 3.50 -7.29
N ASN A 118 4.70 3.96 -6.03
CA ASN A 118 4.94 5.36 -5.67
C ASN A 118 6.38 5.80 -5.99
N GLU A 119 7.40 4.99 -5.67
CA GLU A 119 8.80 5.27 -6.01
C GLU A 119 8.98 5.47 -7.53
N LYS A 120 8.36 4.61 -8.34
CA LYS A 120 8.37 4.75 -9.80
C LYS A 120 7.66 6.04 -10.24
N GLY A 121 6.50 6.34 -9.65
CA GLY A 121 5.75 7.57 -9.92
C GLY A 121 6.58 8.82 -9.64
N TYR A 122 7.22 8.91 -8.47
CA TYR A 122 8.08 10.06 -8.11
C TYR A 122 9.26 10.22 -9.06
N LYS A 123 9.90 9.12 -9.45
CA LYS A 123 10.98 9.17 -10.43
C LYS A 123 10.49 9.65 -11.80
N MET A 124 9.33 9.18 -12.26
CA MET A 124 8.76 9.57 -13.55
C MET A 124 8.41 11.06 -13.58
N VAL A 125 7.72 11.60 -12.58
CA VAL A 125 7.35 13.02 -12.55
C VAL A 125 8.59 13.92 -12.44
N ARG A 126 9.62 13.51 -11.68
CA ARG A 126 10.89 14.24 -11.60
C ARG A 126 11.66 14.21 -12.90
N GLN A 127 11.66 13.09 -13.62
CA GLN A 127 12.28 12.97 -14.94
C GLN A 127 11.57 13.84 -15.98
N ILE A 128 10.23 13.83 -15.99
CA ILE A 128 9.43 14.72 -16.84
C ILE A 128 9.74 16.19 -16.53
N ALA A 129 9.79 16.56 -15.24
CA ALA A 129 10.14 17.91 -14.84
C ALA A 129 11.56 18.32 -15.24
N HIS A 130 12.50 17.37 -15.24
CA HIS A 130 13.86 17.62 -15.72
C HIS A 130 13.86 18.00 -17.20
N PHE A 131 13.15 17.25 -18.03
CA PHE A 131 13.09 17.50 -19.47
C PHE A 131 12.29 18.75 -19.87
N HIS A 132 11.18 19.03 -19.18
CA HIS A 132 10.26 20.11 -19.57
C HIS A 132 10.39 21.38 -18.75
N ASN A 133 10.98 21.33 -17.56
CA ASN A 133 11.02 22.42 -16.61
C ASN A 133 12.41 22.64 -15.99
N GLU A 134 13.48 22.15 -16.61
CA GLU A 134 14.87 22.28 -16.09
C GLU A 134 15.00 21.72 -14.67
N GLY A 135 14.19 20.75 -14.29
CA GLY A 135 14.16 20.18 -12.94
C GLY A 135 13.51 21.05 -11.86
N LYS A 136 12.96 22.21 -12.22
CA LYS A 136 12.36 23.15 -11.23
C LYS A 136 11.11 22.62 -10.55
N LYS A 137 10.29 21.80 -11.25
CA LYS A 137 9.07 21.18 -10.70
C LYS A 137 9.35 19.81 -10.10
N HIS A 138 10.18 19.71 -9.09
CA HIS A 138 10.60 18.46 -8.47
C HIS A 138 9.93 18.15 -7.13
N LYS A 139 9.18 19.10 -6.57
CA LYS A 139 8.51 18.91 -5.29
C LYS A 139 7.30 17.99 -5.44
N ILE A 140 7.10 17.12 -4.45
CA ILE A 140 5.94 16.24 -4.30
C ILE A 140 5.16 16.72 -3.08
N ILE A 141 3.92 17.13 -3.27
CA ILE A 141 3.05 17.57 -2.18
C ILE A 141 2.22 16.38 -1.71
N TYR A 142 2.15 16.17 -0.40
CA TYR A 142 1.34 15.13 0.24
C TYR A 142 0.53 15.74 1.39
N ARG A 143 -0.52 15.05 1.83
CA ARG A 143 -1.36 15.56 2.92
C ARG A 143 -0.97 14.94 4.25
N ASP A 144 -1.12 15.71 5.31
CA ASP A 144 -1.14 15.18 6.68
C ASP A 144 -2.08 13.96 6.76
N ARG A 145 -1.66 12.91 7.45
CA ARG A 145 -2.29 11.59 7.64
C ARG A 145 -2.39 10.68 6.42
N ASP A 146 -1.92 11.08 5.26
CA ASP A 146 -1.86 10.17 4.11
C ASP A 146 -0.82 9.07 4.35
N TYR A 147 -1.08 7.89 3.77
CA TYR A 147 -0.16 6.76 3.78
C TYR A 147 0.18 6.34 2.35
N HIS A 148 1.46 6.33 2.03
CA HIS A 148 1.94 6.03 0.68
C HIS A 148 2.96 4.89 0.61
N GLY A 149 3.34 4.31 1.73
CA GLY A 149 4.21 3.15 1.76
C GLY A 149 5.28 3.19 2.85
N THR A 150 6.16 2.19 2.84
CA THR A 150 7.16 1.97 3.89
C THR A 150 8.61 2.05 3.38
N THR A 151 8.86 2.21 2.09
CA THR A 151 10.19 2.59 1.59
C THR A 151 10.49 4.03 1.97
N ILE A 152 11.76 4.41 2.06
CA ILE A 152 12.15 5.77 2.46
C ILE A 152 11.50 6.83 1.55
N GLY A 153 11.50 6.64 0.23
CA GLY A 153 10.86 7.58 -0.69
C GLY A 153 9.33 7.63 -0.53
N ALA A 154 8.65 6.49 -0.44
CA ALA A 154 7.20 6.45 -0.22
C ALA A 154 6.82 7.00 1.16
N MET A 155 7.64 6.75 2.19
CA MET A 155 7.46 7.28 3.53
C MET A 155 7.70 8.80 3.58
N SER A 156 8.54 9.34 2.71
CA SER A 156 8.76 10.79 2.57
C SER A 156 7.51 11.58 2.19
N SER A 157 6.50 10.92 1.62
CA SER A 157 5.19 11.50 1.31
C SER A 157 4.09 11.03 2.27
N SER A 158 4.43 10.41 3.39
CA SER A 158 3.43 9.91 4.35
C SER A 158 3.29 10.85 5.54
N GLY A 159 2.09 11.41 5.73
CA GLY A 159 1.76 12.35 6.81
C GLY A 159 1.37 11.69 8.13
N GLN A 160 1.56 10.37 8.29
CA GLN A 160 1.26 9.67 9.54
C GLN A 160 2.45 9.77 10.50
N ILE A 161 2.51 10.83 11.29
CA ILE A 161 3.65 11.15 12.17
C ILE A 161 4.05 9.99 13.09
N GLN A 162 3.10 9.19 13.56
CA GLN A 162 3.38 8.02 14.40
C GLN A 162 4.17 6.93 13.66
N ARG A 163 4.15 6.93 12.33
CA ARG A 163 4.87 5.98 11.46
C ARG A 163 6.16 6.57 10.87
N THR A 164 6.36 7.88 10.97
CA THR A 164 7.49 8.56 10.28
C THR A 164 8.52 9.12 11.24
N LYS A 165 8.14 9.60 12.43
CA LYS A 165 8.97 10.40 13.35
C LYS A 165 10.31 9.79 13.77
N GLN A 166 10.48 8.46 13.62
CA GLN A 166 11.69 7.75 14.07
C GLN A 166 12.58 7.27 12.92
N TYR A 167 12.19 7.52 11.67
CA TYR A 167 12.83 6.90 10.49
C TYR A 167 13.54 7.89 9.57
N GLY A 168 13.54 9.19 9.91
CA GLY A 168 14.28 10.20 9.13
C GLY A 168 15.80 10.05 9.20
N PRO A 169 16.57 10.77 8.37
CA PRO A 169 16.07 11.79 7.44
C PRO A 169 15.39 11.20 6.19
N PHE A 170 14.40 11.93 5.69
CA PHE A 170 13.64 11.56 4.50
C PHE A 170 14.22 12.17 3.23
N ALA A 171 13.71 11.70 2.07
CA ALA A 171 14.13 12.20 0.78
C ALA A 171 13.72 13.67 0.60
N PRO A 172 14.58 14.53 0.02
CA PRO A 172 14.28 15.95 -0.17
C PRO A 172 13.18 16.19 -1.22
N GLY A 173 12.50 17.34 -1.11
CA GLY A 173 11.50 17.78 -2.06
C GLY A 173 10.11 17.20 -1.85
N PHE A 174 9.83 16.65 -0.67
CA PHE A 174 8.47 16.30 -0.23
C PHE A 174 7.95 17.38 0.72
N VAL A 175 6.73 17.85 0.47
CA VAL A 175 6.13 18.99 1.19
C VAL A 175 4.75 18.60 1.71
N GLU A 176 4.54 18.75 3.01
CA GLU A 176 3.26 18.44 3.63
C GLU A 176 2.27 19.60 3.48
N MET A 177 1.00 19.25 3.24
CA MET A 177 -0.13 20.17 3.32
C MET A 177 -1.16 19.65 4.34
N PRO A 178 -2.03 20.53 4.89
CA PRO A 178 -3.10 20.11 5.80
C PRO A 178 -4.06 19.11 5.17
N ASN A 179 -4.61 18.20 6.00
CA ASN A 179 -5.60 17.25 5.53
C ASN A 179 -7.01 17.90 5.41
N CYS A 180 -7.93 17.23 4.70
CA CYS A 180 -9.32 17.62 4.55
C CYS A 180 -10.23 16.84 5.52
N CYS A 181 -10.14 17.11 6.82
CA CYS A 181 -10.92 16.42 7.86
C CYS A 181 -12.00 17.36 8.42
N CYS A 182 -13.24 17.27 7.91
CA CYS A 182 -14.34 18.12 8.39
C CYS A 182 -14.70 17.89 9.87
N TYR A 183 -14.59 16.65 10.36
CA TYR A 183 -14.86 16.31 11.77
C TYR A 183 -13.88 17.00 12.74
N ARG A 184 -12.61 17.16 12.33
CA ARG A 184 -11.58 17.89 13.07
C ARG A 184 -10.85 18.82 12.10
N CYS A 185 -11.57 19.83 11.63
CA CYS A 185 -11.08 20.75 10.61
C CYS A 185 -9.82 21.48 11.10
N PRO A 186 -8.67 21.37 10.38
CA PRO A 186 -7.44 22.06 10.76
C PRO A 186 -7.55 23.59 10.69
N PHE A 187 -8.59 24.12 10.01
CA PHE A 187 -8.89 25.54 9.88
C PHE A 187 -10.00 26.00 10.84
N GLY A 188 -10.48 25.13 11.76
CA GLY A 188 -11.53 25.48 12.71
C GLY A 188 -12.91 25.75 12.08
N LYS A 189 -13.15 25.31 10.84
CA LYS A 189 -14.39 25.53 10.10
C LYS A 189 -15.37 24.39 10.27
N LYS A 190 -16.66 24.66 9.99
CA LYS A 190 -17.71 23.62 9.92
C LYS A 190 -18.01 23.25 8.48
N TYR A 191 -18.35 21.99 8.26
CA TYR A 191 -18.81 21.52 6.94
C TYR A 191 -20.05 22.28 6.50
N GLY A 192 -20.04 22.75 5.26
CA GLY A 192 -21.13 23.55 4.66
C GLY A 192 -21.08 25.05 4.99
N GLU A 193 -20.25 25.48 5.96
CA GLU A 193 -20.05 26.90 6.31
C GLU A 193 -18.64 27.38 5.94
N CYS A 194 -17.85 26.54 5.30
CA CYS A 194 -16.48 26.87 4.91
C CYS A 194 -16.36 27.15 3.41
N ASN A 195 -15.30 27.86 3.02
CA ASN A 195 -14.92 28.10 1.63
C ASN A 195 -13.83 27.13 1.18
N ILE A 196 -13.90 25.86 1.62
CA ILE A 196 -12.93 24.78 1.32
C ILE A 196 -11.45 25.19 1.54
N GLU A 197 -11.16 25.88 2.64
CA GLU A 197 -9.81 26.36 2.99
C GLU A 197 -8.76 25.24 2.94
N CYS A 198 -9.17 23.99 3.19
CA CYS A 198 -8.27 22.85 3.05
C CYS A 198 -7.81 22.58 1.60
N ALA A 199 -8.58 22.99 0.60
CA ALA A 199 -8.15 22.94 -0.80
C ALA A 199 -7.29 24.17 -1.16
N HIS A 200 -7.67 25.35 -0.66
CA HIS A 200 -6.91 26.60 -0.89
C HIS A 200 -5.53 26.57 -0.23
N ALA A 201 -5.34 25.82 0.87
CA ALA A 201 -4.04 25.61 1.48
C ALA A 201 -2.99 25.02 0.52
N LEU A 202 -3.40 24.42 -0.59
CA LEU A 202 -2.47 23.98 -1.64
C LEU A 202 -1.75 25.17 -2.29
N GLU A 203 -2.43 26.28 -2.48
CA GLU A 203 -1.84 27.50 -3.06
C GLU A 203 -0.75 28.06 -2.17
N ASP A 204 -0.98 28.09 -0.86
CA ASP A 204 0.00 28.54 0.14
C ASP A 204 1.26 27.66 0.17
N VAL A 205 1.11 26.35 -0.12
CA VAL A 205 2.22 25.40 -0.16
C VAL A 205 3.04 25.50 -1.46
N ILE A 206 2.42 25.97 -2.54
CA ILE A 206 3.08 26.13 -3.85
C ILE A 206 3.90 27.41 -3.92
N GLN A 207 3.48 28.48 -3.25
CA GLN A 207 4.18 29.75 -3.17
C GLN A 207 5.44 29.65 -2.31
#